data_7764609103371bc3369779dda6887504
#
_entry.id   7764609103371bc3369779dda6887504
#
_cell.length_a   1.000
_cell.length_b   1.000
_cell.length_c   1.000
_cell.angle_alpha   90.00
_cell.angle_beta   90.00
_cell.angle_gamma   90.00
#
_symmetry.space_group_name_H-M   'P 1'
#
loop_
_entity.id
_entity.type
_entity.pdbx_description
1 polymer ?
#
loop_
_entity_poly.entity_id
_entity_poly.type
_entity_poly.pdbx_seq_one_letter_code
_entity_poly.pdbx_strand_id
1 'polypeptide(L)'
;MANPVVSPESLLSEYADGPARLEAALTGLSDSELDLSLGENAWSIRQIVHHIADGDDLWKTCIKAALGNSDGLFTLQWYWDRPQMEWAEGWSYASRSVESSLTLLDANRHHIVELLEHDPGTLEKSIRLQPPHGTEVRITVREVLEMQVRHMTGHTQDIQAIRQAHGV
;
A
#
# COMPACT_ATOMS: atom_id res chain seq x y z
N MET A 1 -0.51 27.44 2.94
CA MET A 1 0.60 27.31 1.96
C MET A 1 0.31 26.03 1.20
N ALA A 2 0.22 26.08 -0.14
CA ALA A 2 0.04 24.86 -0.94
C ALA A 2 1.31 24.01 -0.81
N ASN A 3 1.17 22.72 -0.52
CA ASN A 3 2.30 21.80 -0.59
C ASN A 3 2.89 21.85 -2.00
N PRO A 4 4.21 21.85 -2.16
CA PRO A 4 4.82 21.79 -3.48
C PRO A 4 4.31 20.54 -4.19
N VAL A 5 3.82 20.70 -5.42
CA VAL A 5 3.40 19.58 -6.26
C VAL A 5 4.63 18.74 -6.56
N VAL A 6 4.65 17.51 -6.10
CA VAL A 6 5.73 16.55 -6.37
C VAL A 6 5.77 16.27 -7.88
N SER A 7 6.98 16.29 -8.49
CA SER A 7 7.08 16.01 -9.93
C SER A 7 6.65 14.57 -10.23
N PRO A 8 6.16 14.28 -11.46
CA PRO A 8 5.83 12.93 -11.90
C PRO A 8 6.96 11.92 -11.66
N GLU A 9 8.17 12.27 -12.02
CA GLU A 9 9.35 11.41 -11.89
C GLU A 9 9.69 11.13 -10.43
N SER A 10 9.59 12.15 -9.57
CA SER A 10 9.84 11.99 -8.14
C SER A 10 8.78 11.09 -7.48
N LEU A 11 7.50 11.24 -7.86
CA LEU A 11 6.43 10.40 -7.35
C LEU A 11 6.61 8.94 -7.76
N LEU A 12 6.93 8.68 -9.03
CA LEU A 12 7.17 7.33 -9.53
C LEU A 12 8.38 6.67 -8.86
N SER A 13 9.48 7.42 -8.70
CA SER A 13 10.66 6.94 -7.98
C SER A 13 10.32 6.60 -6.52
N GLU A 14 9.62 7.49 -5.82
CA GLU A 14 9.22 7.27 -4.43
C GLU A 14 8.28 6.07 -4.26
N TYR A 15 7.38 5.86 -5.20
CA TYR A 15 6.50 4.68 -5.24
C TYR A 15 7.30 3.40 -5.50
N ALA A 16 8.22 3.41 -6.48
CA ALA A 16 9.07 2.28 -6.83
C ALA A 16 10.00 1.86 -5.68
N ASP A 17 10.56 2.84 -4.95
CA ASP A 17 11.51 2.60 -3.85
C ASP A 17 10.86 2.04 -2.57
N GLY A 18 9.53 2.03 -2.50
CA GLY A 18 8.78 1.58 -1.32
C GLY A 18 9.13 0.19 -0.83
N PRO A 19 9.14 -0.86 -1.70
CA PRO A 19 9.50 -2.22 -1.30
C PRO A 19 10.88 -2.31 -0.66
N ALA A 20 11.89 -1.68 -1.26
CA ALA A 20 13.26 -1.66 -0.72
C ALA A 20 13.34 -0.97 0.66
N ARG A 21 12.52 0.10 0.88
CA ARG A 21 12.42 0.75 2.20
C ARG A 21 11.77 -0.15 3.23
N LEU A 22 10.74 -0.91 2.85
CA LEU A 22 10.11 -1.90 3.73
C LEU A 22 11.09 -3.02 4.09
N GLU A 23 11.78 -3.59 3.11
CA GLU A 23 12.80 -4.62 3.34
C GLU A 23 13.93 -4.12 4.26
N ALA A 24 14.40 -2.88 4.07
CA ALA A 24 15.39 -2.27 4.95
C ALA A 24 14.88 -2.16 6.40
N ALA A 25 13.58 -1.85 6.61
CA ALA A 25 12.98 -1.80 7.93
C ALA A 25 12.86 -3.18 8.59
N LEU A 26 12.87 -4.26 7.82
CA LEU A 26 12.82 -5.64 8.31
C LEU A 26 14.21 -6.26 8.50
N THR A 27 15.26 -5.61 8.02
CA THR A 27 16.63 -6.15 8.04
C THR A 27 17.06 -6.49 9.46
N GLY A 28 17.57 -7.72 9.64
CA GLY A 28 18.07 -8.22 10.91
C GLY A 28 17.02 -8.81 11.84
N LEU A 29 15.73 -8.71 11.53
CA LEU A 29 14.66 -9.34 12.31
C LEU A 29 14.64 -10.86 12.07
N SER A 30 14.55 -11.62 13.13
CA SER A 30 14.22 -13.05 13.10
C SER A 30 12.72 -13.24 12.82
N ASP A 31 12.33 -14.47 12.45
CA ASP A 31 10.92 -14.80 12.20
C ASP A 31 10.05 -14.56 13.43
N SER A 32 10.54 -14.83 14.64
CA SER A 32 9.81 -14.55 15.89
C SER A 32 9.70 -13.07 16.22
N GLU A 33 10.65 -12.23 15.79
CA GLU A 33 10.58 -10.79 15.99
C GLU A 33 9.58 -10.12 15.05
N LEU A 34 9.21 -10.75 13.94
CA LEU A 34 8.12 -10.30 13.09
C LEU A 34 6.76 -10.33 13.82
N ASP A 35 6.62 -11.08 14.90
CA ASP A 35 5.39 -11.15 15.69
C ASP A 35 5.31 -10.10 16.80
N LEU A 36 6.33 -9.25 16.96
CA LEU A 36 6.33 -8.13 17.89
C LEU A 36 5.30 -7.07 17.48
N SER A 37 4.65 -6.47 18.49
CA SER A 37 3.66 -5.39 18.35
C SER A 37 3.79 -4.38 19.50
N LEU A 38 3.12 -3.23 19.39
CA LEU A 38 3.08 -2.20 20.47
C LEU A 38 2.07 -2.52 21.56
N GLY A 39 1.25 -3.57 21.44
CA GLY A 39 0.26 -3.96 22.41
C GLY A 39 -0.69 -5.03 21.91
N GLU A 40 -1.56 -5.52 22.81
CA GLU A 40 -2.43 -6.70 22.58
C GLU A 40 -3.39 -6.56 21.39
N ASN A 41 -3.84 -5.33 21.07
CA ASN A 41 -4.74 -5.06 19.96
C ASN A 41 -4.07 -4.28 18.81
N ALA A 42 -2.74 -4.18 18.82
CA ALA A 42 -1.98 -3.56 17.76
C ALA A 42 -1.47 -4.63 16.77
N TRP A 43 -1.28 -4.22 15.54
CA TRP A 43 -0.72 -5.09 14.52
C TRP A 43 0.74 -5.44 14.82
N SER A 44 1.09 -6.70 14.58
CA SER A 44 2.49 -7.11 14.57
C SER A 44 3.18 -6.66 13.28
N ILE A 45 4.52 -6.65 13.28
CA ILE A 45 5.31 -6.36 12.08
C ILE A 45 4.89 -7.27 10.92
N ARG A 46 4.71 -8.57 11.17
CA ARG A 46 4.24 -9.56 10.19
C ARG A 46 2.90 -9.16 9.57
N GLN A 47 1.92 -8.78 10.39
CA GLN A 47 0.61 -8.35 9.95
C GLN A 47 0.67 -7.06 9.13
N ILE A 48 1.51 -6.10 9.51
CA ILE A 48 1.74 -4.87 8.77
C ILE A 48 2.29 -5.16 7.37
N VAL A 49 3.26 -6.06 7.23
CA VAL A 49 3.82 -6.43 5.92
C VAL A 49 2.76 -7.01 4.99
N HIS A 50 1.94 -7.93 5.48
CA HIS A 50 0.84 -8.50 4.69
C HIS A 50 -0.19 -7.43 4.31
N HIS A 51 -0.57 -6.57 5.25
CA HIS A 51 -1.52 -5.49 5.02
C HIS A 51 -1.05 -4.51 3.93
N ILE A 52 0.23 -4.14 3.95
CA ILE A 52 0.81 -3.27 2.91
C ILE A 52 0.71 -3.95 1.53
N ALA A 53 1.10 -5.21 1.43
CA ALA A 53 1.12 -5.95 0.17
C ALA A 53 -0.29 -6.14 -0.41
N ASP A 54 -1.25 -6.57 0.41
CA ASP A 54 -2.62 -6.78 -0.01
C ASP A 54 -3.33 -5.45 -0.34
N GLY A 55 -3.07 -4.40 0.44
CA GLY A 55 -3.57 -3.05 0.14
C GLY A 55 -3.05 -2.52 -1.19
N ASP A 56 -1.76 -2.71 -1.49
CA ASP A 56 -1.16 -2.32 -2.77
C ASP A 56 -1.78 -3.12 -3.94
N ASP A 57 -1.98 -4.42 -3.77
CA ASP A 57 -2.62 -5.28 -4.77
C ASP A 57 -4.06 -4.85 -5.08
N LEU A 58 -4.84 -4.49 -4.07
CA LEU A 58 -6.20 -3.98 -4.25
C LEU A 58 -6.21 -2.64 -5.01
N TRP A 59 -5.38 -1.68 -4.63
CA TRP A 59 -5.34 -0.37 -5.25
C TRP A 59 -4.67 -0.35 -6.63
N LYS A 60 -3.79 -1.29 -6.93
CA LYS A 60 -3.28 -1.54 -8.28
C LYS A 60 -4.42 -1.70 -9.28
N THR A 61 -5.50 -2.36 -8.89
CA THR A 61 -6.66 -2.55 -9.78
C THR A 61 -7.38 -1.25 -10.08
N CYS A 62 -7.41 -0.28 -9.15
CA CYS A 62 -7.93 1.08 -9.37
C CYS A 62 -7.12 1.82 -10.45
N ILE A 63 -5.77 1.78 -10.34
CA ILE A 63 -4.88 2.39 -11.33
C ILE A 63 -5.14 1.79 -12.73
N LYS A 64 -5.14 0.46 -12.84
CA LYS A 64 -5.38 -0.23 -14.12
C LYS A 64 -6.77 0.09 -14.70
N ALA A 65 -7.79 0.19 -13.85
CA ALA A 65 -9.13 0.57 -14.26
C ALA A 65 -9.17 2.02 -14.76
N ALA A 66 -8.51 2.97 -14.10
CA ALA A 66 -8.42 4.35 -14.54
C ALA A 66 -7.70 4.49 -15.89
N LEU A 67 -6.67 3.68 -16.13
CA LEU A 67 -5.93 3.66 -17.40
C LEU A 67 -6.77 3.10 -18.56
N GLY A 68 -7.56 2.05 -18.29
CA GLY A 68 -8.29 1.31 -19.33
C GLY A 68 -9.75 1.74 -19.53
N ASN A 69 -10.39 2.33 -18.51
CA ASN A 69 -11.82 2.69 -18.53
C ASN A 69 -12.12 3.86 -17.59
N SER A 70 -11.85 5.08 -18.05
CA SER A 70 -12.06 6.31 -17.25
C SER A 70 -13.53 6.57 -16.87
N ASP A 71 -14.49 5.97 -17.56
CA ASP A 71 -15.93 6.10 -17.26
C ASP A 71 -16.44 5.00 -16.31
N GLY A 72 -15.56 4.05 -15.94
CA GLY A 72 -15.86 3.00 -15.00
C GLY A 72 -16.11 3.49 -13.59
N LEU A 73 -16.66 2.62 -12.77
CA LEU A 73 -16.80 2.81 -11.32
C LEU A 73 -15.92 1.80 -10.60
N PHE A 74 -15.02 2.29 -9.76
CA PHE A 74 -14.21 1.47 -8.87
C PHE A 74 -14.78 1.51 -7.46
N THR A 75 -14.82 0.37 -6.81
CA THR A 75 -15.20 0.25 -5.40
C THR A 75 -14.50 -0.95 -4.76
N LEU A 76 -14.18 -0.81 -3.49
CA LEU A 76 -13.74 -1.90 -2.61
C LEU A 76 -14.77 -2.12 -1.48
N GLN A 77 -16.08 -1.93 -1.77
CA GLN A 77 -17.12 -2.01 -0.75
C GLN A 77 -17.04 -3.34 0.02
N TRP A 78 -16.86 -4.46 -0.67
CA TRP A 78 -16.70 -5.78 -0.05
C TRP A 78 -15.56 -5.85 0.97
N TYR A 79 -14.49 -5.06 0.75
CA TYR A 79 -13.35 -4.96 1.67
C TYR A 79 -13.63 -4.01 2.82
N TRP A 80 -14.29 -2.89 2.56
CA TRP A 80 -14.62 -1.89 3.57
C TRP A 80 -15.78 -2.30 4.49
N ASP A 81 -16.59 -3.30 4.10
CA ASP A 81 -17.70 -3.83 4.90
C ASP A 81 -17.23 -4.56 6.17
N ARG A 82 -15.92 -4.80 6.31
CA ARG A 82 -15.34 -5.46 7.47
C ARG A 82 -14.14 -4.66 8.02
N PRO A 83 -13.93 -4.70 9.35
CA PRO A 83 -12.71 -4.20 9.97
C PRO A 83 -11.46 -4.89 9.40
N GLN A 84 -10.38 -4.15 9.28
CA GLN A 84 -9.12 -4.69 8.73
C GLN A 84 -8.55 -5.86 9.55
N MET A 85 -8.79 -5.90 10.86
CA MET A 85 -8.37 -7.01 11.72
C MET A 85 -9.08 -8.32 11.37
N GLU A 86 -10.34 -8.27 10.93
CA GLU A 86 -11.06 -9.47 10.48
C GLU A 86 -10.48 -10.01 9.16
N TRP A 87 -10.02 -9.13 8.27
CA TRP A 87 -9.29 -9.53 7.07
C TRP A 87 -7.94 -10.16 7.42
N ALA A 88 -7.20 -9.56 8.36
CA ALA A 88 -5.93 -10.09 8.83
C ALA A 88 -6.09 -11.51 9.42
N GLU A 89 -7.16 -11.76 10.17
CA GLU A 89 -7.50 -13.09 10.67
C GLU A 89 -7.89 -14.03 9.54
N GLY A 90 -8.84 -13.64 8.68
CA GLY A 90 -9.33 -14.45 7.57
C GLY A 90 -8.26 -14.82 6.55
N TRP A 91 -7.26 -13.95 6.36
CA TRP A 91 -6.12 -14.17 5.48
C TRP A 91 -4.88 -14.72 6.20
N SER A 92 -5.01 -15.06 7.48
CA SER A 92 -3.98 -15.71 8.28
C SER A 92 -2.66 -14.92 8.37
N TYR A 93 -2.74 -13.59 8.49
CA TYR A 93 -1.56 -12.72 8.53
C TYR A 93 -0.58 -13.09 9.65
N ALA A 94 -1.07 -13.53 10.80
CA ALA A 94 -0.26 -13.85 11.97
C ALA A 94 0.60 -15.13 11.80
N SER A 95 0.32 -15.96 10.80
CA SER A 95 0.97 -17.28 10.66
C SER A 95 1.65 -17.53 9.31
N ARG A 96 1.49 -16.62 8.35
CA ARG A 96 2.10 -16.76 7.02
C ARG A 96 3.52 -16.19 6.98
N SER A 97 4.38 -16.77 6.13
CA SER A 97 5.65 -16.16 5.78
C SER A 97 5.41 -14.84 5.05
N VAL A 98 6.20 -13.82 5.37
CA VAL A 98 6.15 -12.50 4.71
C VAL A 98 6.77 -12.49 3.31
N GLU A 99 7.55 -13.51 2.97
CA GLU A 99 8.34 -13.57 1.73
C GLU A 99 7.51 -13.40 0.46
N SER A 100 6.37 -14.13 0.37
CA SER A 100 5.47 -14.02 -0.78
C SER A 100 4.83 -12.64 -0.88
N SER A 101 4.50 -12.00 0.25
CA SER A 101 3.92 -10.66 0.27
C SER A 101 4.94 -9.59 -0.15
N LEU A 102 6.19 -9.71 0.28
CA LEU A 102 7.26 -8.81 -0.17
C LEU A 102 7.49 -8.95 -1.68
N THR A 103 7.56 -10.18 -2.18
CA THR A 103 7.70 -10.46 -3.63
C THR A 103 6.52 -9.90 -4.43
N LEU A 104 5.29 -10.08 -3.93
CA LEU A 104 4.08 -9.55 -4.58
C LEU A 104 4.10 -8.01 -4.63
N LEU A 105 4.44 -7.38 -3.53
CA LEU A 105 4.52 -5.92 -3.42
C LEU A 105 5.53 -5.33 -4.42
N ASP A 106 6.74 -5.91 -4.47
CA ASP A 106 7.79 -5.49 -5.38
C ASP A 106 7.34 -5.64 -6.84
N ALA A 107 6.84 -6.82 -7.22
CA ALA A 107 6.35 -7.08 -8.58
C ALA A 107 5.18 -6.18 -8.97
N ASN A 108 4.25 -5.90 -8.04
CA ASN A 108 3.11 -5.01 -8.29
C ASN A 108 3.58 -3.59 -8.60
N ARG A 109 4.50 -3.06 -7.80
CA ARG A 109 4.98 -1.68 -7.98
C ARG A 109 5.80 -1.52 -9.24
N HIS A 110 6.70 -2.45 -9.54
CA HIS A 110 7.43 -2.46 -10.80
C HIS A 110 6.49 -2.52 -12.01
N HIS A 111 5.48 -3.39 -11.98
CA HIS A 111 4.50 -3.50 -13.04
C HIS A 111 3.71 -2.19 -13.27
N ILE A 112 3.32 -1.50 -12.20
CA ILE A 112 2.63 -0.21 -12.32
C ILE A 112 3.55 0.88 -12.86
N VAL A 113 4.77 0.96 -12.38
CA VAL A 113 5.76 1.93 -12.89
C VAL A 113 5.98 1.74 -14.39
N GLU A 114 6.20 0.51 -14.83
CA GLU A 114 6.34 0.19 -16.26
C GLU A 114 5.14 0.67 -17.09
N LEU A 115 3.91 0.49 -16.61
CA LEU A 115 2.71 0.98 -17.29
C LEU A 115 2.65 2.51 -17.39
N LEU A 116 3.15 3.22 -16.36
CA LEU A 116 3.03 4.67 -16.26
C LEU A 116 4.16 5.41 -16.99
N GLU A 117 5.33 4.80 -17.14
CA GLU A 117 6.47 5.39 -17.87
C GLU A 117 6.23 5.54 -19.37
N HIS A 118 5.31 4.78 -19.94
CA HIS A 118 5.01 4.80 -21.39
C HIS A 118 4.27 6.07 -21.85
N ASP A 119 3.57 6.76 -20.95
CA ASP A 119 2.80 7.98 -21.28
C ASP A 119 2.73 8.90 -20.05
N PRO A 120 3.42 10.06 -20.06
CA PRO A 120 3.38 11.02 -18.95
C PRO A 120 1.97 11.53 -18.60
N GLY A 121 1.02 11.47 -19.54
CA GLY A 121 -0.37 11.85 -19.32
C GLY A 121 -1.16 10.86 -18.47
N THR A 122 -0.62 9.69 -18.19
CA THR A 122 -1.32 8.62 -17.42
C THR A 122 -1.62 9.02 -15.99
N LEU A 123 -0.80 9.85 -15.36
CA LEU A 123 -1.01 10.30 -13.97
C LEU A 123 -2.29 11.12 -13.79
N GLU A 124 -2.74 11.80 -14.83
CA GLU A 124 -3.94 12.62 -14.80
C GLU A 124 -5.21 11.83 -15.23
N LYS A 125 -5.07 10.59 -15.69
CA LYS A 125 -6.21 9.71 -15.91
C LYS A 125 -6.90 9.41 -14.59
N SER A 126 -8.22 9.31 -14.63
CA SER A 126 -9.03 9.18 -13.42
C SER A 126 -10.18 8.20 -13.64
N ILE A 127 -10.71 7.69 -12.54
CA ILE A 127 -11.91 6.82 -12.51
C ILE A 127 -12.88 7.35 -11.45
N ARG A 128 -14.15 7.02 -11.57
CA ARG A 128 -15.12 7.24 -10.49
C ARG A 128 -14.85 6.25 -9.37
N LEU A 129 -14.76 6.72 -8.16
CA LEU A 129 -14.58 5.94 -6.94
C LEU A 129 -15.82 6.07 -6.08
N GLN A 130 -16.43 4.94 -5.70
CA GLN A 130 -17.41 4.89 -4.62
C GLN A 130 -16.65 4.61 -3.32
N PRO A 131 -16.49 5.59 -2.43
CA PRO A 131 -15.86 5.36 -1.12
C PRO A 131 -16.80 4.60 -0.18
N PRO A 132 -16.30 4.10 0.97
CA PRO A 132 -17.13 3.36 1.95
C PRO A 132 -18.24 4.22 2.53
N HIS A 133 -18.03 5.53 2.60
CA HIS A 133 -19.00 6.50 3.10
C HIS A 133 -18.97 7.75 2.21
N GLY A 134 -20.14 8.33 1.98
CA GLY A 134 -20.28 9.56 1.20
C GLY A 134 -20.65 9.34 -0.26
N THR A 135 -20.49 10.40 -1.03
CA THR A 135 -20.83 10.40 -2.45
C THR A 135 -19.65 9.95 -3.30
N GLU A 136 -19.96 9.46 -4.49
CA GLU A 136 -18.98 9.15 -5.52
C GLU A 136 -18.07 10.36 -5.80
N VAL A 137 -16.78 10.10 -5.94
CA VAL A 137 -15.76 11.09 -6.30
C VAL A 137 -14.95 10.63 -7.51
N ARG A 138 -14.22 11.52 -8.14
CA ARG A 138 -13.18 11.12 -9.10
C ARG A 138 -11.85 11.05 -8.39
N ILE A 139 -11.08 10.00 -8.67
CA ILE A 139 -9.73 9.81 -8.18
C ILE A 139 -8.78 9.64 -9.38
N THR A 140 -7.68 10.37 -9.39
CA THR A 140 -6.65 10.27 -10.42
C THR A 140 -5.65 9.17 -10.07
N VAL A 141 -4.91 8.69 -11.07
CA VAL A 141 -3.79 7.77 -10.87
C VAL A 141 -2.76 8.39 -9.92
N ARG A 142 -2.46 9.69 -10.08
CA ARG A 142 -1.58 10.46 -9.19
C ARG A 142 -2.00 10.34 -7.72
N GLU A 143 -3.28 10.62 -7.44
CA GLU A 143 -3.81 10.57 -6.07
C GLU A 143 -3.73 9.17 -5.46
N VAL A 144 -3.93 8.11 -6.25
CA VAL A 144 -3.76 6.73 -5.80
C VAL A 144 -2.29 6.45 -5.47
N LEU A 145 -1.34 6.84 -6.33
CA LEU A 145 0.09 6.67 -6.04
C LEU A 145 0.52 7.42 -4.79
N GLU A 146 0.12 8.69 -4.64
CA GLU A 146 0.42 9.49 -3.45
C GLU A 146 -0.16 8.87 -2.17
N MET A 147 -1.36 8.30 -2.26
CA MET A 147 -1.97 7.58 -1.15
C MET A 147 -1.14 6.33 -0.78
N GLN A 148 -0.71 5.54 -1.78
CA GLN A 148 0.09 4.34 -1.55
C GLN A 148 1.48 4.66 -1.00
N VAL A 149 2.10 5.76 -1.44
CA VAL A 149 3.38 6.24 -0.88
C VAL A 149 3.20 6.62 0.59
N ARG A 150 2.16 7.40 0.93
CA ARG A 150 1.88 7.77 2.33
C ARG A 150 1.56 6.56 3.20
N HIS A 151 0.77 5.61 2.71
CA HIS A 151 0.40 4.37 3.39
C HIS A 151 1.64 3.55 3.73
N MET A 152 2.50 3.31 2.75
CA MET A 152 3.79 2.61 2.93
C MET A 152 4.67 3.31 3.95
N THR A 153 4.83 4.63 3.83
CA THR A 153 5.68 5.42 4.74
C THR A 153 5.18 5.36 6.18
N GLY A 154 3.87 5.49 6.39
CA GLY A 154 3.26 5.39 7.72
C GLY A 154 3.52 4.03 8.36
N HIS A 155 3.24 2.95 7.66
CA HIS A 155 3.46 1.60 8.19
C HIS A 155 4.94 1.23 8.35
N THR A 156 5.84 1.75 7.52
CA THR A 156 7.29 1.60 7.75
C THR A 156 7.71 2.30 9.06
N GLN A 157 7.12 3.45 9.37
CA GLN A 157 7.33 4.13 10.66
C GLN A 157 6.75 3.33 11.84
N ASP A 158 5.59 2.69 11.67
CA ASP A 158 5.02 1.80 12.70
C ASP A 158 5.97 0.63 13.00
N ILE A 159 6.54 -0.01 11.98
CA ILE A 159 7.55 -1.07 12.13
C ILE A 159 8.77 -0.56 12.92
N GLN A 160 9.27 0.62 12.56
CA GLN A 160 10.41 1.22 13.27
C GLN A 160 10.08 1.52 14.73
N ALA A 161 8.87 1.99 15.03
CA ALA A 161 8.41 2.23 16.40
C ALA A 161 8.33 0.93 17.22
N ILE A 162 7.85 -0.17 16.61
CA ILE A 162 7.81 -1.49 17.23
C ILE A 162 9.24 -1.94 17.56
N ARG A 163 10.16 -1.87 16.57
CA ARG A 163 11.57 -2.23 16.75
C ARG A 163 12.22 -1.45 17.90
N GLN A 164 12.00 -0.14 17.92
CA GLN A 164 12.53 0.71 18.98
C GLN A 164 11.99 0.32 20.36
N ALA A 165 10.70 0.03 20.46
CA ALA A 165 10.07 -0.34 21.74
C ALA A 165 10.60 -1.67 22.29
N HIS A 166 11.02 -2.59 21.42
CA HIS A 166 11.53 -3.91 21.80
C HIS A 166 13.06 -4.03 21.75
N GLY A 167 13.78 -3.02 21.27
CA GLY A 167 15.25 -2.98 21.24
C GLY A 167 15.88 -3.89 20.19
N VAL A 168 15.20 -4.10 19.05
CA VAL A 168 15.64 -4.98 17.94
C VAL A 168 15.86 -4.19 16.64
#